data_de7a795f4f6936521d3b830768714eab
#
_entry.id   de7a795f4f6936521d3b830768714eab
#
_cell.length_a   1.000
_cell.length_b   1.000
_cell.length_c   1.000
_cell.angle_alpha   90.00
_cell.angle_beta   90.00
_cell.angle_gamma   90.00
#
_symmetry.space_group_name_H-M   'P 1'
#
loop_
_entity.id
_entity.type
_entity.pdbx_description
1 polymer ?
#
loop_
_entity_poly.entity_id
_entity_poly.type
_entity_poly.pdbx_seq_one_letter_code
_entity_poly.pdbx_strand_id
1 'polypeptide(L)'
;MIFGIGVDVLEAQRINRVYARFGQHFVDRLLLPGELAQLARTKRPERFLAMRFAAKEAIVKAMGTGFAHGMWIRDVGVVQNSWGRPEVVYSQRGEQRRRELGVGE
;
A
#
# COMPACT_ATOMS: atom_id res chain seq x y z
N MET A 1 -15.58 7.67 -12.23
CA MET A 1 -15.56 6.21 -12.47
C MET A 1 -14.60 5.53 -11.51
N ILE A 2 -15.00 4.41 -10.96
CA ILE A 2 -14.17 3.64 -10.03
C ILE A 2 -13.39 2.57 -10.78
N PHE A 3 -12.10 2.50 -10.52
CA PHE A 3 -11.21 1.47 -11.05
C PHE A 3 -10.91 0.49 -9.92
N GLY A 4 -11.63 -0.61 -9.87
CA GLY A 4 -11.58 -1.51 -8.73
C GLY A 4 -12.21 -0.85 -7.50
N ILE A 5 -12.12 -1.50 -6.37
CA ILE A 5 -12.70 -1.00 -5.13
C ILE A 5 -11.77 0.06 -4.54
N GLY A 6 -12.29 1.29 -4.37
CA GLY A 6 -11.58 2.37 -3.71
C GLY A 6 -10.55 3.11 -4.55
N VAL A 7 -10.46 2.83 -5.87
CA VAL A 7 -9.50 3.51 -6.75
C VAL A 7 -10.26 4.12 -7.93
N ASP A 8 -10.16 5.43 -8.09
CA ASP A 8 -10.75 6.08 -9.26
C ASP A 8 -9.80 6.03 -10.47
N VAL A 9 -10.32 6.34 -11.65
CA VAL A 9 -9.58 6.23 -12.90
C VAL A 9 -8.41 7.21 -12.94
N LEU A 10 -8.58 8.42 -12.44
CA LEU A 10 -7.51 9.44 -12.45
C LEU A 10 -6.35 9.01 -11.56
N GLU A 11 -6.65 8.46 -10.39
CA GLU A 11 -5.64 7.95 -9.48
C GLU A 11 -4.87 6.79 -10.10
N ALA A 12 -5.59 5.84 -10.72
CA ALA A 12 -4.98 4.70 -11.40
C ALA A 12 -4.04 5.17 -12.51
N GLN A 13 -4.46 6.17 -13.30
CA GLN A 13 -3.63 6.73 -14.37
C GLN A 13 -2.37 7.39 -13.83
N ARG A 14 -2.50 8.10 -12.71
CA ARG A 14 -1.35 8.74 -12.05
C ARG A 14 -0.33 7.69 -11.60
N ILE A 15 -0.78 6.63 -10.96
CA ILE A 15 0.10 5.54 -10.51
C ILE A 15 0.76 4.85 -11.70
N ASN A 16 0.02 4.63 -12.78
CA ASN A 16 0.58 4.03 -13.99
C ASN A 16 1.69 4.88 -14.59
N ARG A 17 1.53 6.22 -14.60
CA ARG A 17 2.56 7.12 -15.08
C ARG A 17 3.82 7.06 -14.21
N VAL A 18 3.64 7.02 -12.90
CA VAL A 18 4.77 6.93 -11.96
C VAL A 18 5.50 5.61 -12.15
N TYR A 19 4.79 4.52 -12.27
CA TYR A 19 5.36 3.20 -12.49
C TYR A 19 6.11 3.14 -13.82
N ALA A 20 5.52 3.67 -14.89
CA ALA A 20 6.16 3.71 -16.20
C ALA A 20 7.48 4.50 -16.17
N ARG A 21 7.52 5.58 -15.38
CA ARG A 21 8.71 6.45 -15.31
C ARG A 21 9.80 5.88 -14.42
N PHE A 22 9.44 5.35 -13.24
CA PHE A 22 10.41 4.98 -12.21
C PHE A 22 10.57 3.47 -12.02
N GLY A 23 9.66 2.66 -12.56
CA GLY A 23 9.78 1.21 -12.57
C GLY A 23 10.00 0.62 -11.20
N GLN A 24 11.06 -0.19 -11.06
CA GLN A 24 11.36 -0.90 -9.82
C GLN A 24 11.62 0.04 -8.64
N HIS A 25 12.15 1.23 -8.89
CA HIS A 25 12.35 2.25 -7.86
C HIS A 25 11.06 2.61 -7.15
N PHE A 26 9.98 2.80 -7.92
CA PHE A 26 8.67 3.08 -7.35
C PHE A 26 8.14 1.88 -6.57
N VAL A 27 8.26 0.68 -7.15
CA VAL A 27 7.81 -0.56 -6.49
C VAL A 27 8.50 -0.74 -5.15
N ASP A 28 9.80 -0.54 -5.10
CA ASP A 28 10.59 -0.74 -3.88
C ASP A 28 10.24 0.26 -2.79
N ARG A 29 9.78 1.45 -3.18
CA ARG A 29 9.36 2.47 -2.22
C ARG A 29 7.92 2.31 -1.78
N LEU A 30 7.12 1.57 -2.53
CA LEU A 30 5.70 1.39 -2.25
C LEU A 30 5.44 0.13 -1.43
N LEU A 31 6.08 -0.98 -1.75
CA LEU A 31 5.68 -2.30 -1.29
C LEU A 31 6.62 -2.88 -0.24
N LEU A 32 6.02 -3.57 0.74
CA LEU A 32 6.73 -4.42 1.69
C LEU A 32 7.06 -5.77 1.04
N PRO A 33 8.02 -6.55 1.62
CA PRO A 33 8.43 -7.83 1.02
C PRO A 33 7.30 -8.79 0.72
N GLY A 34 6.31 -8.91 1.59
CA GLY A 34 5.15 -9.77 1.35
C GLY A 34 4.32 -9.32 0.17
N GLU A 35 4.22 -8.01 -0.04
CA GLU A 35 3.52 -7.44 -1.19
C GLU A 35 4.30 -7.63 -2.48
N LEU A 36 5.63 -7.56 -2.42
CA LEU A 36 6.49 -7.83 -3.58
C LEU A 36 6.29 -9.24 -4.09
N ALA A 37 6.15 -10.21 -3.19
CA ALA A 37 5.87 -11.59 -3.56
C ALA A 37 4.53 -11.73 -4.28
N GLN A 38 3.52 -10.98 -3.86
CA GLN A 38 2.21 -10.97 -4.51
C GLN A 38 2.28 -10.30 -5.89
N LEU A 39 3.03 -9.21 -6.00
CA LEU A 39 3.23 -8.52 -7.29
C LEU A 39 3.85 -9.46 -8.31
N ALA A 40 4.83 -10.26 -7.90
CA ALA A 40 5.51 -11.20 -8.80
C ALA A 40 4.57 -12.25 -9.39
N ARG A 41 3.43 -12.51 -8.72
CA ARG A 41 2.46 -13.51 -9.17
C ARG A 41 1.26 -12.93 -9.89
N THR A 42 1.10 -11.61 -9.89
CA THR A 42 -0.05 -11.00 -10.54
C THR A 42 0.17 -10.85 -12.04
N LYS A 43 -0.91 -10.97 -12.80
CA LYS A 43 -0.90 -10.73 -14.25
C LYS A 43 -1.16 -9.27 -14.61
N ARG A 44 -1.53 -8.45 -13.63
CA ARG A 44 -1.89 -7.04 -13.85
C ARG A 44 -1.15 -6.16 -12.83
N PRO A 45 0.17 -5.96 -13.05
CA PRO A 45 0.98 -5.22 -12.07
C PRO A 45 0.52 -3.78 -11.86
N GLU A 46 0.11 -3.07 -12.92
CA GLU A 46 -0.36 -1.69 -12.77
C GLU A 46 -1.59 -1.60 -11.88
N ARG A 47 -2.53 -2.50 -12.08
CA ARG A 47 -3.75 -2.55 -11.26
C ARG A 47 -3.41 -2.88 -9.81
N PHE A 48 -2.53 -3.85 -9.61
CA PHE A 48 -2.08 -4.24 -8.27
C PHE A 48 -1.47 -3.03 -7.54
N LEU A 49 -0.58 -2.31 -8.20
CA LEU A 49 0.10 -1.15 -7.61
C LEU A 49 -0.89 -0.04 -7.25
N ALA A 50 -1.83 0.26 -8.14
CA ALA A 50 -2.85 1.28 -7.89
C ALA A 50 -3.74 0.91 -6.69
N MET A 51 -4.14 -0.34 -6.60
CA MET A 51 -4.98 -0.81 -5.50
C MET A 51 -4.24 -0.83 -4.17
N ARG A 52 -2.96 -1.21 -4.18
CA ARG A 52 -2.14 -1.19 -2.97
C ARG A 52 -1.88 0.24 -2.50
N PHE A 53 -1.62 1.15 -3.42
CA PHE A 53 -1.46 2.56 -3.07
C PHE A 53 -2.72 3.10 -2.38
N ALA A 54 -3.88 2.86 -2.96
CA ALA A 54 -5.15 3.30 -2.39
C ALA A 54 -5.43 2.67 -1.02
N ALA A 55 -5.14 1.38 -0.87
CA ALA A 55 -5.31 0.68 0.40
C ALA A 55 -4.42 1.28 1.50
N LYS A 56 -3.17 1.59 1.17
CA LYS A 56 -2.24 2.19 2.12
C LYS A 56 -2.67 3.59 2.53
N GLU A 57 -3.15 4.38 1.57
CA GLU A 57 -3.72 5.70 1.89
C GLU A 57 -4.89 5.57 2.87
N ALA A 58 -5.79 4.62 2.61
CA ALA A 58 -6.96 4.40 3.46
C ALA A 58 -6.56 3.97 4.88
N ILE A 59 -5.56 3.09 4.99
CA ILE A 59 -5.06 2.63 6.29
C ILE A 59 -4.49 3.80 7.08
N VAL A 60 -3.64 4.60 6.45
CA VAL A 60 -2.97 5.73 7.11
C VAL A 60 -3.97 6.79 7.52
N LYS A 61 -4.99 7.05 6.70
CA LYS A 61 -6.08 7.95 7.07
C LYS A 61 -6.89 7.42 8.26
N ALA A 62 -7.16 6.12 8.28
CA ALA A 62 -7.89 5.49 9.38
C ALA A 62 -7.12 5.56 10.70
N MET A 63 -5.80 5.62 10.64
CA MET A 63 -4.96 5.84 11.81
C MET A 63 -5.03 7.28 12.34
N GLY A 64 -5.65 8.18 11.57
CA GLY A 64 -5.75 9.58 11.95
C GLY A 64 -4.47 10.37 11.79
N THR A 65 -3.46 9.78 11.15
CA THR A 65 -2.13 10.38 11.06
C THR A 65 -1.83 11.04 9.73
N GLY A 66 -2.31 10.45 8.63
CA GLY A 66 -1.79 10.79 7.33
C GLY A 66 -0.29 10.53 7.25
N PHE A 67 0.30 10.72 6.09
CA PHE A 67 1.75 10.53 5.92
C PHE A 67 2.55 11.68 6.56
N ALA A 68 1.90 12.79 6.91
CA ALA A 68 2.55 13.95 7.50
C ALA A 68 3.05 13.71 8.92
N HIS A 69 2.58 12.67 9.60
CA HIS A 69 2.90 12.42 11.01
C HIS A 69 3.90 11.27 11.19
N GLY A 70 4.78 11.07 10.22
CA GLY A 70 5.88 10.13 10.33
C GLY A 70 5.58 8.70 9.91
N MET A 71 4.36 8.42 9.47
CA MET A 71 4.03 7.13 8.87
C MET A 71 4.20 7.23 7.36
N TRP A 72 5.11 6.44 6.81
CA TRP A 72 5.40 6.44 5.38
C TRP A 72 4.62 5.33 4.69
N ILE A 73 4.45 5.48 3.37
CA ILE A 73 3.71 4.50 2.57
C ILE A 73 4.32 3.10 2.65
N ARG A 74 5.65 3.00 2.83
CA ARG A 74 6.36 1.72 3.01
C ARG A 74 6.19 1.12 4.39
N ASP A 75 5.65 1.87 5.33
CA ASP A 75 5.52 1.39 6.71
C ASP A 75 4.31 0.51 6.90
N VAL A 76 3.37 0.53 5.96
CA VAL A 76 2.16 -0.30 6.00
C VAL A 76 2.05 -1.12 4.73
N GLY A 77 1.41 -2.26 4.83
CA GLY A 77 1.18 -3.12 3.68
C GLY A 77 -0.07 -3.96 3.86
N VAL A 78 -0.49 -4.60 2.79
CA VAL A 78 -1.63 -5.51 2.79
C VAL A 78 -1.21 -6.81 2.14
N VAL A 79 -1.32 -7.90 2.87
CA VAL A 79 -1.02 -9.24 2.35
C VAL A 79 -2.24 -10.13 2.57
N GLN A 80 -2.33 -11.21 1.80
CA GLN A 80 -3.36 -12.21 2.04
C GLN A 80 -2.83 -13.22 3.04
N ASN A 81 -3.64 -13.52 4.06
CA ASN A 81 -3.29 -14.56 5.02
C ASN A 81 -3.60 -15.95 4.43
N SER A 82 -3.37 -17.01 5.22
CA SER A 82 -3.59 -18.39 4.79
C SER A 82 -5.04 -18.69 4.41
N TRP A 83 -5.98 -17.86 4.85
CA TRP A 83 -7.40 -17.98 4.52
C TRP A 83 -7.80 -17.17 3.28
N GLY A 84 -6.83 -16.51 2.63
CA GLY A 84 -7.09 -15.64 1.48
C GLY A 84 -7.67 -14.29 1.84
N ARG A 85 -7.72 -13.92 3.12
CA ARG A 85 -8.25 -12.64 3.57
C ARG A 85 -7.15 -11.59 3.62
N PRO A 86 -7.47 -10.32 3.33
CA PRO A 86 -6.49 -9.25 3.47
C PRO A 86 -6.15 -9.01 4.94
N GLU A 87 -4.88 -8.77 5.19
CA GLU A 87 -4.35 -8.51 6.52
C GLU A 87 -3.37 -7.37 6.45
N VAL A 88 -3.52 -6.39 7.34
CA VAL A 88 -2.61 -5.25 7.40
C VAL A 88 -1.33 -5.68 8.11
N VAL A 89 -0.20 -5.38 7.49
CA VAL A 89 1.12 -5.64 8.06
C VAL A 89 1.91 -4.34 8.12
N TYR A 90 2.95 -4.30 8.96
CA TYR A 90 3.74 -3.11 9.16
C TYR A 90 5.22 -3.43 9.00
N SER A 91 6.00 -2.46 8.52
CA SER A 91 7.45 -2.51 8.63
C SER A 91 7.84 -2.42 10.11
N GLN A 92 9.10 -2.69 10.44
CA GLN A 92 9.58 -2.53 11.81
C GLN A 92 9.37 -1.11 12.31
N ARG A 93 9.70 -0.12 11.48
CA ARG A 93 9.47 1.29 11.78
C ARG A 93 7.97 1.60 11.92
N GLY A 94 7.15 1.06 11.02
CA GLY A 94 5.70 1.25 11.05
C GLY A 94 5.06 0.67 12.29
N GLU A 95 5.51 -0.51 12.72
CA GLU A 95 5.00 -1.14 13.94
C GLU A 95 5.31 -0.28 15.17
N GLN A 96 6.53 0.24 15.27
CA GLN A 96 6.91 1.13 16.35
C GLN A 96 6.05 2.39 16.35
N ARG A 97 5.87 3.00 15.18
CA ARG A 97 5.08 4.23 15.05
C ARG A 97 3.62 4.00 15.39
N ARG A 98 3.08 2.85 14.97
CA ARG A 98 1.71 2.45 15.30
C ARG A 98 1.50 2.39 16.82
N ARG A 99 2.46 1.81 17.53
CA ARG A 99 2.40 1.69 19.00
C ARG A 99 2.48 3.06 19.67
N GLU A 100 3.36 3.93 19.20
CA GLU A 100 3.48 5.30 19.73
C GLU A 100 2.19 6.08 19.57
N LEU A 101 1.43 5.82 18.51
CA LEU A 101 0.16 6.49 18.24
C LEU A 101 -1.02 5.80 18.94
N GLY A 102 -0.82 4.65 19.57
CA GLY A 102 -1.88 3.92 20.26
C GLY A 102 -2.88 3.25 19.32
N VAL A 103 -2.49 3.00 18.07
CA VAL A 103 -3.38 2.43 17.06
C VAL A 103 -3.37 0.91 17.12
N GLY A 104 -4.55 0.30 17.03
CA GLY A 104 -4.70 -1.16 16.91
C GLY A 104 -4.52 -1.92 18.22
N GLU A 105 -4.72 -1.27 19.30
CA GLU A 105 -4.67 -1.92 20.63
C GLU A 105 -6.01 -2.43 21.07
#